data_ce6186a6b0f6c17134d84c6c001826c1
#
_entry.id   ce6186a6b0f6c17134d84c6c001826c1
#
_cell.length_a   1.000
_cell.length_b   1.000
_cell.length_c   1.000
_cell.angle_alpha   90.00
_cell.angle_beta   90.00
_cell.angle_gamma   90.00
#
_symmetry.space_group_name_H-M   'P 1'
#
loop_
_entity.id
_entity.type
_entity.pdbx_description
1 polymer ?
#
loop_
_entity_poly.entity_id
_entity_poly.type
_entity_poly.pdbx_seq_one_letter_code
_entity_poly.pdbx_strand_id
1 'polypeptide(L)'
;DLQKARHHIHFQFFKFEDDAVGRQISDLLIDRASHGVAVRVIYDAAANWSVPASFYRRLRKGGVEVRSFNKIFPYLTSFSNYRNHRKVVVIDGQVGYMGGMNIAERYLTGIRTGVWRDTHFRITGAAVGEMQIAFLSDWHFAAHQLLTDARYFPQSAPGTLHSKVQIVTSNPTDPWRVMNQSLTLLIARAENYVWLQSPYFIPTDAILGALCTAALAGKDVRLMIPAQSDRGILVPKATFSYLDSVLSAGVRVFLYDAGYMHAKTVVADDRIAGIGSVNIDPRSISLSFEINAFVYDTGIARQQRAFFEQDMLRSHELSLAEWRKRSFVERGIESFARILAPVF
;
A
#
# COMPACT_ATOMS: atom_id res chain seq x y z
N ASP A 1 5.64 -1.98 -20.31
CA ASP A 1 4.46 -2.79 -20.65
C ASP A 1 3.30 -1.95 -21.17
N LEU A 2 2.99 -0.76 -20.61
CA LEU A 2 1.90 0.11 -21.12
C LEU A 2 1.98 0.34 -22.65
N GLN A 3 3.16 0.64 -23.19
CA GLN A 3 3.37 0.85 -24.62
C GLN A 3 3.06 -0.40 -25.47
N LYS A 4 3.11 -1.59 -24.87
CA LYS A 4 2.88 -2.88 -25.56
C LYS A 4 1.42 -3.35 -25.46
N ALA A 5 0.57 -2.63 -24.73
CA ALA A 5 -0.83 -2.97 -24.57
C ALA A 5 -1.55 -3.03 -25.93
N ARG A 6 -2.38 -4.07 -26.10
CA ARG A 6 -3.09 -4.35 -27.37
C ARG A 6 -4.61 -4.32 -27.23
N HIS A 7 -5.11 -4.69 -26.05
CA HIS A 7 -6.55 -4.82 -25.81
C HIS A 7 -7.05 -3.83 -24.78
N HIS A 8 -6.49 -3.86 -23.55
CA HIS A 8 -6.93 -2.95 -22.49
C HIS A 8 -5.84 -2.59 -21.51
N ILE A 9 -6.00 -1.41 -20.89
CA ILE A 9 -5.26 -0.96 -19.73
C ILE A 9 -6.26 -0.58 -18.66
N HIS A 10 -6.25 -1.29 -17.53
CA HIS A 10 -6.99 -0.96 -16.33
C HIS A 10 -6.01 -0.36 -15.32
N PHE A 11 -6.20 0.91 -15.00
CA PHE A 11 -5.22 1.73 -14.27
C PHE A 11 -5.89 2.38 -13.07
N GLN A 12 -5.47 2.01 -11.87
CA GLN A 12 -6.07 2.48 -10.61
C GLN A 12 -5.00 2.93 -9.64
N PHE A 13 -5.11 4.17 -9.16
CA PHE A 13 -4.23 4.72 -8.15
C PHE A 13 -4.98 5.60 -7.16
N PHE A 14 -4.56 5.52 -5.89
CA PHE A 14 -5.05 6.43 -4.86
C PHE A 14 -4.71 7.88 -5.23
N LYS A 15 -3.46 8.14 -5.65
CA LYS A 15 -2.98 9.46 -6.06
C LYS A 15 -2.38 9.41 -7.46
N PHE A 16 -2.84 10.31 -8.33
CA PHE A 16 -2.34 10.50 -9.69
C PHE A 16 -2.12 12.00 -9.90
N GLU A 17 -0.89 12.46 -9.69
CA GLU A 17 -0.55 13.90 -9.66
C GLU A 17 -0.33 14.46 -11.06
N ASP A 18 -0.60 15.76 -11.22
CA ASP A 18 -0.28 16.55 -12.44
C ASP A 18 1.15 17.09 -12.35
N ASP A 19 2.13 16.20 -12.24
CA ASP A 19 3.56 16.50 -12.27
C ASP A 19 4.24 15.89 -13.53
N ALA A 20 5.56 15.93 -13.60
CA ALA A 20 6.30 15.42 -14.76
C ALA A 20 6.01 13.94 -15.02
N VAL A 21 5.99 13.11 -13.97
CA VAL A 21 5.70 11.67 -14.08
C VAL A 21 4.23 11.43 -14.44
N GLY A 22 3.32 12.12 -13.78
CA GLY A 22 1.90 12.00 -14.05
C GLY A 22 1.53 12.39 -15.48
N ARG A 23 2.16 13.44 -16.02
CA ARG A 23 1.99 13.86 -17.42
C ARG A 23 2.54 12.84 -18.38
N GLN A 24 3.74 12.31 -18.15
CA GLN A 24 4.33 11.25 -18.98
C GLN A 24 3.44 10.01 -19.05
N ILE A 25 2.93 9.55 -17.91
CA ILE A 25 1.99 8.41 -17.86
C ILE A 25 0.68 8.77 -18.58
N SER A 26 0.14 9.96 -18.34
CA SER A 26 -1.07 10.45 -19.04
C SER A 26 -0.92 10.42 -20.55
N ASP A 27 0.24 10.85 -21.08
CA ASP A 27 0.52 10.84 -22.52
C ASP A 27 0.56 9.42 -23.09
N LEU A 28 1.18 8.48 -22.36
CA LEU A 28 1.19 7.06 -22.75
C LEU A 28 -0.23 6.46 -22.76
N LEU A 29 -1.06 6.78 -21.78
CA LEU A 29 -2.44 6.30 -21.72
C LEU A 29 -3.27 6.86 -22.88
N ILE A 30 -3.11 8.13 -23.22
CA ILE A 30 -3.77 8.78 -24.36
C ILE A 30 -3.29 8.18 -25.68
N ASP A 31 -1.98 7.98 -25.83
CA ASP A 31 -1.41 7.34 -27.02
C ASP A 31 -2.01 5.93 -27.24
N ARG A 32 -2.08 5.12 -26.19
CA ARG A 32 -2.70 3.78 -26.32
C ARG A 32 -4.18 3.85 -26.66
N ALA A 33 -4.94 4.76 -26.04
CA ALA A 33 -6.35 4.96 -26.36
C ALA A 33 -6.54 5.36 -27.84
N SER A 34 -5.69 6.23 -28.39
CA SER A 34 -5.73 6.64 -29.80
C SER A 34 -5.42 5.50 -30.77
N HIS A 35 -4.74 4.44 -30.30
CA HIS A 35 -4.48 3.21 -31.05
C HIS A 35 -5.51 2.10 -30.82
N GLY A 36 -6.68 2.43 -30.26
CA GLY A 36 -7.79 1.50 -30.09
C GLY A 36 -7.73 0.62 -28.83
N VAL A 37 -6.77 0.85 -27.91
CA VAL A 37 -6.71 0.17 -26.64
C VAL A 37 -7.80 0.74 -25.69
N ALA A 38 -8.57 -0.12 -25.05
CA ALA A 38 -9.56 0.30 -24.05
C ALA A 38 -8.88 0.72 -22.75
N VAL A 39 -8.66 2.02 -22.54
CA VAL A 39 -7.97 2.56 -21.37
C VAL A 39 -8.96 3.08 -20.35
N ARG A 40 -8.93 2.51 -19.12
CA ARG A 40 -9.79 2.90 -17.99
C ARG A 40 -8.96 3.30 -16.78
N VAL A 41 -9.25 4.47 -16.24
CA VAL A 41 -8.54 5.06 -15.10
C VAL A 41 -9.49 5.28 -13.93
N ILE A 42 -9.13 4.77 -12.75
CA ILE A 42 -9.76 5.09 -11.46
C ILE A 42 -8.76 5.88 -10.60
N TYR A 43 -9.23 6.97 -9.99
CA TYR A 43 -8.48 7.70 -8.96
C TYR A 43 -9.38 8.03 -7.78
N ASP A 44 -8.82 8.13 -6.57
CA ASP A 44 -9.59 8.53 -5.39
C ASP A 44 -9.89 10.04 -5.43
N ALA A 45 -11.15 10.43 -5.27
CA ALA A 45 -11.56 11.83 -5.41
C ALA A 45 -10.94 12.73 -4.35
N ALA A 46 -10.86 12.27 -3.09
CA ALA A 46 -10.32 13.06 -1.99
C ALA A 46 -8.80 13.20 -2.06
N ALA A 47 -8.09 12.13 -2.40
CA ALA A 47 -6.63 12.16 -2.52
C ALA A 47 -6.14 13.09 -3.65
N ASN A 48 -7.00 13.34 -4.64
CA ASN A 48 -6.67 14.15 -5.83
C ASN A 48 -7.43 15.49 -5.89
N TRP A 49 -7.97 15.97 -4.77
CA TRP A 49 -8.73 17.23 -4.72
C TRP A 49 -7.91 18.45 -5.18
N SER A 50 -6.59 18.43 -4.99
CA SER A 50 -5.67 19.46 -5.42
C SER A 50 -5.22 19.34 -6.88
N VAL A 51 -5.49 18.21 -7.54
CA VAL A 51 -5.14 17.99 -8.95
C VAL A 51 -6.11 18.77 -9.84
N PRO A 52 -5.63 19.63 -10.77
CA PRO A 52 -6.51 20.41 -11.62
C PRO A 52 -7.46 19.52 -12.44
N ALA A 53 -8.74 19.89 -12.50
CA ALA A 53 -9.73 19.15 -13.29
C ALA A 53 -9.39 19.11 -14.79
N SER A 54 -8.56 20.03 -15.29
CA SER A 54 -8.02 20.05 -16.64
C SER A 54 -7.17 18.82 -16.95
N PHE A 55 -6.41 18.31 -15.98
CA PHE A 55 -5.61 17.09 -16.12
C PHE A 55 -6.49 15.89 -16.51
N TYR A 56 -7.54 15.63 -15.75
CA TYR A 56 -8.47 14.53 -16.06
C TYR A 56 -9.34 14.80 -17.29
N ARG A 57 -9.66 16.06 -17.63
CA ARG A 57 -10.33 16.41 -18.89
C ARG A 57 -9.45 16.11 -20.09
N ARG A 58 -8.13 16.34 -20.01
CA ARG A 58 -7.18 16.00 -21.06
C ARG A 58 -7.18 14.49 -21.35
N LEU A 59 -7.12 13.64 -20.32
CA LEU A 59 -7.23 12.19 -20.46
C LEU A 59 -8.55 11.80 -21.18
N ARG A 60 -9.69 12.33 -20.74
CA ARG A 60 -11.00 12.04 -21.37
C ARG A 60 -11.07 12.49 -22.82
N LYS A 61 -10.53 13.68 -23.14
CA LYS A 61 -10.47 14.17 -24.53
C LYS A 61 -9.57 13.27 -25.41
N GLY A 62 -8.56 12.65 -24.83
CA GLY A 62 -7.68 11.68 -25.49
C GLY A 62 -8.25 10.26 -25.58
N GLY A 63 -9.55 10.05 -25.29
CA GLY A 63 -10.20 8.74 -25.41
C GLY A 63 -10.08 7.83 -24.19
N VAL A 64 -9.50 8.29 -23.10
CA VAL A 64 -9.39 7.53 -21.84
C VAL A 64 -10.69 7.63 -21.03
N GLU A 65 -11.23 6.50 -20.62
CA GLU A 65 -12.35 6.48 -19.67
C GLU A 65 -11.83 6.74 -18.25
N VAL A 66 -12.20 7.87 -17.64
CA VAL A 66 -11.72 8.28 -16.32
C VAL A 66 -12.89 8.40 -15.35
N ARG A 67 -12.77 7.73 -14.21
CA ARG A 67 -13.73 7.78 -13.11
C ARG A 67 -13.04 8.15 -11.79
N SER A 68 -13.71 9.02 -11.02
CA SER A 68 -13.30 9.29 -9.64
C SER A 68 -14.02 8.32 -8.70
N PHE A 69 -13.26 7.72 -7.80
CA PHE A 69 -13.83 6.87 -6.77
C PHE A 69 -14.30 7.74 -5.59
N ASN A 70 -15.51 7.48 -5.12
CA ASN A 70 -16.16 8.05 -3.93
C ASN A 70 -15.98 9.57 -3.77
N LYS A 71 -16.79 10.34 -4.50
CA LYS A 71 -16.81 11.80 -4.42
C LYS A 71 -17.24 12.26 -3.02
N ILE A 72 -16.61 13.33 -2.53
CA ILE A 72 -16.95 13.94 -1.23
C ILE A 72 -18.23 14.74 -1.31
N PHE A 73 -18.43 15.46 -2.43
CA PHE A 73 -19.61 16.30 -2.67
C PHE A 73 -20.46 15.76 -3.82
N PRO A 74 -21.81 15.97 -3.81
CA PRO A 74 -22.58 16.78 -2.85
C PRO A 74 -23.00 16.05 -1.56
N TYR A 75 -22.66 14.77 -1.37
CA TYR A 75 -23.16 13.94 -0.29
C TYR A 75 -22.12 13.75 0.81
N LEU A 76 -22.21 14.55 1.89
CA LEU A 76 -21.51 14.29 3.15
C LEU A 76 -22.23 13.15 3.90
N THR A 77 -21.94 11.91 3.52
CA THR A 77 -22.43 10.70 4.22
C THR A 77 -21.28 10.05 4.97
N SER A 78 -21.58 9.14 5.90
CA SER A 78 -20.56 8.30 6.56
C SER A 78 -19.69 7.55 5.54
N PHE A 79 -20.23 7.20 4.39
CA PHE A 79 -19.50 6.58 3.27
C PHE A 79 -18.51 7.52 2.58
N SER A 80 -18.64 8.85 2.74
CA SER A 80 -17.68 9.82 2.18
C SER A 80 -16.28 9.68 2.77
N ASN A 81 -16.13 9.02 3.91
CA ASN A 81 -14.83 8.75 4.53
C ASN A 81 -14.14 7.51 3.94
N TYR A 82 -14.85 6.64 3.24
CA TYR A 82 -14.24 5.47 2.61
C TYR A 82 -13.37 5.88 1.42
N ARG A 83 -12.11 5.40 1.39
CA ARG A 83 -11.13 5.77 0.37
C ARG A 83 -10.67 4.54 -0.40
N ASN A 84 -10.41 4.70 -1.68
CA ASN A 84 -9.78 3.66 -2.48
C ASN A 84 -8.26 3.84 -2.46
N HIS A 85 -7.59 3.05 -1.62
CA HIS A 85 -6.15 3.15 -1.44
C HIS A 85 -5.38 2.12 -2.29
N ARG A 86 -6.05 1.34 -3.13
CA ARG A 86 -5.42 0.39 -4.05
C ARG A 86 -4.57 1.10 -5.10
N LYS A 87 -3.48 0.47 -5.52
CA LYS A 87 -2.62 0.85 -6.63
C LYS A 87 -2.46 -0.39 -7.49
N VAL A 88 -3.16 -0.42 -8.61
CA VAL A 88 -3.27 -1.59 -9.48
C VAL A 88 -3.21 -1.16 -10.93
N VAL A 89 -2.38 -1.82 -11.71
CA VAL A 89 -2.43 -1.75 -13.17
C VAL A 89 -2.58 -3.17 -13.70
N VAL A 90 -3.55 -3.38 -14.60
CA VAL A 90 -3.68 -4.61 -15.36
C VAL A 90 -3.61 -4.28 -16.84
N ILE A 91 -2.73 -4.96 -17.57
CA ILE A 91 -2.49 -4.77 -18.99
C ILE A 91 -2.83 -6.08 -19.69
N ASP A 92 -3.81 -6.02 -20.59
CA ASP A 92 -4.28 -7.14 -21.43
C ASP A 92 -4.68 -8.40 -20.62
N GLY A 93 -4.94 -8.29 -19.31
CA GLY A 93 -5.19 -9.41 -18.42
C GLY A 93 -3.98 -10.33 -18.18
N GLN A 94 -2.79 -9.96 -18.68
CA GLN A 94 -1.59 -10.79 -18.68
C GLN A 94 -0.50 -10.25 -17.74
N VAL A 95 -0.42 -8.94 -17.60
CA VAL A 95 0.58 -8.28 -16.76
C VAL A 95 -0.12 -7.44 -15.71
N GLY A 96 0.28 -7.60 -14.47
CA GLY A 96 -0.18 -6.81 -13.34
C GLY A 96 0.93 -6.04 -12.66
N TYR A 97 0.60 -4.89 -12.11
CA TYR A 97 1.46 -4.11 -11.21
C TYR A 97 0.68 -3.73 -9.96
N MET A 98 1.26 -3.92 -8.79
CA MET A 98 0.68 -3.47 -7.52
C MET A 98 1.75 -3.24 -6.45
N GLY A 99 1.38 -2.49 -5.41
CA GLY A 99 2.26 -2.18 -4.27
C GLY A 99 1.90 -0.87 -3.59
N GLY A 100 2.88 -0.20 -2.98
CA GLY A 100 2.66 1.03 -2.22
C GLY A 100 2.75 2.32 -3.05
N MET A 101 3.43 2.31 -4.21
CA MET A 101 3.70 3.52 -5.02
C MET A 101 2.44 4.14 -5.60
N ASN A 102 2.36 5.46 -5.57
CA ASN A 102 1.41 6.24 -6.36
C ASN A 102 2.08 6.81 -7.62
N ILE A 103 1.32 7.50 -8.46
CA ILE A 103 1.87 8.22 -9.62
C ILE A 103 2.16 9.66 -9.18
N ALA A 104 3.43 9.91 -8.86
CA ALA A 104 3.96 11.22 -8.50
C ALA A 104 5.48 11.25 -8.66
N GLU A 105 6.01 12.41 -8.98
CA GLU A 105 7.44 12.63 -9.25
C GLU A 105 8.34 12.29 -8.06
N ARG A 106 7.85 12.47 -6.82
CA ARG A 106 8.61 12.15 -5.60
C ARG A 106 9.05 10.68 -5.48
N TYR A 107 8.38 9.76 -6.16
CA TYR A 107 8.81 8.35 -6.19
C TYR A 107 10.08 8.12 -7.04
N LEU A 108 10.44 9.07 -7.90
CA LEU A 108 11.67 9.04 -8.70
C LEU A 108 12.75 9.97 -8.12
N THR A 109 12.37 11.19 -7.77
CA THR A 109 13.31 12.26 -7.37
C THR A 109 13.50 12.36 -5.85
N GLY A 110 12.64 11.68 -5.06
CA GLY A 110 12.61 11.85 -3.62
C GLY A 110 11.90 13.14 -3.18
N ILE A 111 12.19 13.54 -1.95
CA ILE A 111 11.70 14.76 -1.30
C ILE A 111 12.89 15.53 -0.71
N ARG A 112 12.66 16.75 -0.20
CA ARG A 112 13.72 17.57 0.40
C ARG A 112 14.55 16.86 1.47
N THR A 113 13.97 15.89 2.18
CA THR A 113 14.63 15.12 3.25
C THR A 113 15.28 13.83 2.75
N GLY A 114 15.25 13.52 1.47
CA GLY A 114 15.88 12.33 0.89
C GLY A 114 14.96 11.49 0.02
N VAL A 115 15.25 10.20 -0.05
CA VAL A 115 14.56 9.25 -0.92
C VAL A 115 13.12 9.00 -0.44
N TRP A 116 12.18 8.87 -1.39
CA TRP A 116 10.85 8.31 -1.10
C TRP A 116 10.89 6.80 -1.36
N ARG A 117 11.11 6.01 -0.30
CA ARG A 117 11.33 4.56 -0.38
C ARG A 117 10.00 3.82 -0.35
N ASP A 118 9.68 3.11 -1.43
CA ASP A 118 8.48 2.28 -1.51
C ASP A 118 8.77 0.94 -2.22
N THR A 119 7.82 0.02 -2.17
CA THR A 119 7.90 -1.29 -2.84
C THR A 119 6.68 -1.48 -3.74
N HIS A 120 6.96 -1.83 -5.00
CA HIS A 120 5.97 -2.13 -6.02
C HIS A 120 6.48 -3.29 -6.86
N PHE A 121 5.62 -4.17 -7.35
CA PHE A 121 6.07 -5.32 -8.11
C PHE A 121 5.26 -5.51 -9.39
N ARG A 122 5.88 -6.20 -10.34
CA ARG A 122 5.29 -6.69 -11.58
C ARG A 122 5.01 -8.17 -11.45
N ILE A 123 3.86 -8.61 -11.91
CA ILE A 123 3.42 -10.00 -11.88
C ILE A 123 2.84 -10.43 -13.24
N THR A 124 2.99 -11.69 -13.58
CA THR A 124 2.35 -12.35 -14.72
C THR A 124 1.74 -13.67 -14.27
N GLY A 125 0.86 -14.26 -15.08
CA GLY A 125 0.21 -15.52 -14.76
C GLY A 125 -1.15 -15.35 -14.08
N ALA A 126 -1.67 -16.41 -13.49
CA ALA A 126 -3.06 -16.51 -13.03
C ALA A 126 -3.46 -15.45 -11.99
N ALA A 127 -2.51 -15.03 -11.13
CA ALA A 127 -2.78 -14.01 -10.11
C ALA A 127 -3.17 -12.63 -10.67
N VAL A 128 -2.85 -12.34 -11.94
CA VAL A 128 -3.32 -11.14 -12.64
C VAL A 128 -4.85 -11.12 -12.75
N GLY A 129 -5.49 -12.29 -12.87
CA GLY A 129 -6.95 -12.41 -12.88
C GLY A 129 -7.59 -11.90 -11.60
N GLU A 130 -7.00 -12.15 -10.44
CA GLU A 130 -7.49 -11.63 -9.15
C GLU A 130 -7.36 -10.10 -9.06
N MET A 131 -6.26 -9.55 -9.58
CA MET A 131 -6.09 -8.09 -9.68
C MET A 131 -7.11 -7.47 -10.65
N GLN A 132 -7.41 -8.17 -11.74
CA GLN A 132 -8.43 -7.79 -12.71
C GLN A 132 -9.82 -7.75 -12.06
N ILE A 133 -10.19 -8.76 -11.26
CA ILE A 133 -11.45 -8.79 -10.51
C ILE A 133 -11.54 -7.60 -9.55
N ALA A 134 -10.47 -7.29 -8.83
CA ALA A 134 -10.41 -6.14 -7.93
C ALA A 134 -10.69 -4.83 -8.67
N PHE A 135 -10.03 -4.61 -9.82
CA PHE A 135 -10.28 -3.42 -10.65
C PHE A 135 -11.72 -3.37 -11.18
N LEU A 136 -12.25 -4.47 -11.71
CA LEU A 136 -13.60 -4.53 -12.28
C LEU A 136 -14.68 -4.24 -11.24
N SER A 137 -14.49 -4.73 -10.02
CA SER A 137 -15.38 -4.43 -8.88
C SER A 137 -15.37 -2.94 -8.54
N ASP A 138 -14.17 -2.34 -8.47
CA ASP A 138 -14.04 -0.91 -8.19
C ASP A 138 -14.55 -0.03 -9.36
N TRP A 139 -14.39 -0.50 -10.61
CA TRP A 139 -14.96 0.16 -11.78
C TRP A 139 -16.48 0.14 -11.75
N HIS A 140 -17.06 -1.02 -11.42
CA HIS A 140 -18.51 -1.12 -11.28
C HIS A 140 -19.05 -0.14 -10.22
N PHE A 141 -18.37 -0.04 -9.08
CA PHE A 141 -18.73 0.92 -8.04
C PHE A 141 -18.62 2.38 -8.53
N ALA A 142 -17.54 2.73 -9.23
CA ALA A 142 -17.26 4.11 -9.62
C ALA A 142 -18.02 4.57 -10.89
N ALA A 143 -18.35 3.65 -11.79
CA ALA A 143 -18.91 3.93 -13.10
C ALA A 143 -20.38 3.47 -13.25
N HIS A 144 -20.89 2.64 -12.33
CA HIS A 144 -22.17 1.94 -12.43
C HIS A 144 -22.28 1.12 -13.73
N GLN A 145 -21.15 0.58 -14.18
CA GLN A 145 -21.03 -0.19 -15.41
C GLN A 145 -20.39 -1.54 -15.12
N LEU A 146 -21.06 -2.62 -15.48
CA LEU A 146 -20.50 -3.96 -15.44
C LEU A 146 -19.69 -4.23 -16.71
N LEU A 147 -18.45 -4.66 -16.55
CA LEU A 147 -17.55 -5.05 -17.63
C LEU A 147 -17.40 -6.57 -17.63
N THR A 148 -17.81 -7.22 -18.74
CA THR A 148 -17.89 -8.70 -18.83
C THR A 148 -17.13 -9.29 -20.00
N ASP A 149 -16.22 -8.54 -20.61
CA ASP A 149 -15.45 -9.02 -21.77
C ASP A 149 -14.51 -10.19 -21.35
N ALA A 150 -14.67 -11.34 -22.00
CA ALA A 150 -13.87 -12.53 -21.74
C ALA A 150 -12.36 -12.30 -21.97
N ARG A 151 -11.99 -11.32 -22.81
CA ARG A 151 -10.58 -10.92 -23.05
C ARG A 151 -9.90 -10.29 -21.83
N TYR A 152 -10.65 -9.93 -20.79
CA TYR A 152 -10.05 -9.49 -19.52
C TYR A 152 -9.39 -10.63 -18.76
N PHE A 153 -9.73 -11.88 -19.08
CA PHE A 153 -9.25 -13.09 -18.42
C PHE A 153 -8.66 -14.07 -19.45
N PRO A 154 -7.60 -13.67 -20.17
CA PRO A 154 -6.97 -14.58 -21.14
C PRO A 154 -6.38 -15.77 -20.39
N GLN A 155 -6.27 -16.90 -21.09
CA GLN A 155 -5.52 -18.03 -20.56
C GLN A 155 -4.06 -17.62 -20.35
N SER A 156 -3.58 -17.82 -19.14
CA SER A 156 -2.18 -17.53 -18.80
C SER A 156 -1.28 -18.49 -19.57
N ALA A 157 -0.29 -17.95 -20.27
CA ALA A 157 0.77 -18.80 -20.82
C ALA A 157 1.49 -19.52 -19.67
N PRO A 158 1.91 -20.78 -19.85
CA PRO A 158 2.70 -21.49 -18.85
C PRO A 158 3.94 -20.64 -18.52
N GLY A 159 4.04 -20.20 -17.26
CA GLY A 159 5.19 -19.43 -16.79
C GLY A 159 6.38 -20.33 -16.53
N THR A 160 7.59 -19.79 -16.61
CA THR A 160 8.83 -20.48 -16.24
C THR A 160 9.07 -20.52 -14.73
N LEU A 161 8.36 -19.70 -13.98
CA LEU A 161 8.40 -19.63 -12.50
C LEU A 161 7.01 -19.87 -11.93
N HIS A 162 6.93 -20.68 -10.87
CA HIS A 162 5.66 -21.11 -10.27
C HIS A 162 5.57 -20.68 -8.82
N SER A 163 5.70 -19.36 -8.57
CA SER A 163 5.43 -18.82 -7.24
C SER A 163 3.94 -18.86 -6.94
N LYS A 164 3.55 -19.41 -5.79
CA LYS A 164 2.17 -19.31 -5.31
C LYS A 164 1.90 -17.91 -4.79
N VAL A 165 0.86 -17.27 -5.32
CA VAL A 165 0.49 -15.90 -4.93
C VAL A 165 -0.98 -15.87 -4.55
N GLN A 166 -1.27 -15.29 -3.40
CA GLN A 166 -2.61 -15.01 -2.94
C GLN A 166 -2.83 -13.49 -2.98
N ILE A 167 -3.73 -13.04 -3.82
CA ILE A 167 -4.19 -11.64 -3.82
C ILE A 167 -5.34 -11.53 -2.82
N VAL A 168 -5.17 -10.65 -1.85
CA VAL A 168 -6.17 -10.38 -0.81
C VAL A 168 -6.64 -8.95 -0.98
N THR A 169 -7.95 -8.76 -1.09
CA THR A 169 -8.60 -7.45 -1.10
C THR A 169 -9.38 -7.24 0.18
N SER A 170 -9.49 -6.00 0.64
CA SER A 170 -10.41 -5.61 1.69
C SER A 170 -11.16 -4.35 1.31
N ASN A 171 -12.28 -4.15 1.96
CA ASN A 171 -13.09 -2.95 1.84
C ASN A 171 -13.76 -2.62 3.20
N PRO A 172 -14.23 -1.39 3.41
CA PRO A 172 -14.82 -0.96 4.67
C PRO A 172 -16.08 -1.71 5.10
N THR A 173 -16.74 -2.39 4.17
CA THR A 173 -17.98 -3.15 4.44
C THR A 173 -17.74 -4.63 4.73
N ASP A 174 -16.47 -5.09 4.64
CA ASP A 174 -16.12 -6.46 4.96
C ASP A 174 -16.33 -6.75 6.46
N PRO A 175 -17.13 -7.75 6.82
CA PRO A 175 -17.44 -8.03 8.23
C PRO A 175 -16.23 -8.50 9.04
N TRP A 176 -15.21 -9.04 8.38
CA TRP A 176 -14.09 -9.73 9.04
C TRP A 176 -12.78 -8.95 9.07
N ARG A 177 -12.69 -7.75 8.48
CA ARG A 177 -11.44 -6.97 8.38
C ARG A 177 -10.27 -7.85 7.94
N VAL A 178 -10.38 -8.39 6.74
CA VAL A 178 -9.52 -9.46 6.19
C VAL A 178 -8.03 -9.12 6.30
N MET A 179 -7.62 -7.87 6.05
CA MET A 179 -6.21 -7.46 6.17
C MET A 179 -5.68 -7.54 7.59
N ASN A 180 -6.50 -7.15 8.58
CA ASN A 180 -6.13 -7.29 9.98
C ASN A 180 -5.86 -8.76 10.34
N GLN A 181 -6.76 -9.64 9.93
CA GLN A 181 -6.64 -11.08 10.21
C GLN A 181 -5.44 -11.68 9.47
N SER A 182 -5.23 -11.31 8.20
CA SER A 182 -4.11 -11.83 7.41
C SER A 182 -2.76 -11.46 8.02
N LEU A 183 -2.58 -10.21 8.41
CA LEU A 183 -1.34 -9.75 9.08
C LEU A 183 -1.17 -10.40 10.45
N THR A 184 -2.22 -10.45 11.26
CA THR A 184 -2.18 -11.08 12.59
C THR A 184 -1.81 -12.56 12.48
N LEU A 185 -2.43 -13.28 11.55
CA LEU A 185 -2.15 -14.71 11.32
C LEU A 185 -0.71 -14.94 10.84
N LEU A 186 -0.23 -14.11 9.90
CA LEU A 186 1.14 -14.21 9.39
C LEU A 186 2.17 -14.01 10.52
N ILE A 187 1.98 -12.97 11.35
CA ILE A 187 2.86 -12.69 12.49
C ILE A 187 2.85 -13.83 13.51
N ALA A 188 1.67 -14.32 13.84
CA ALA A 188 1.51 -15.42 14.81
C ALA A 188 2.13 -16.74 14.31
N ARG A 189 2.05 -17.01 13.00
CA ARG A 189 2.55 -18.23 12.35
C ARG A 189 4.05 -18.20 12.03
N ALA A 190 4.72 -17.05 12.11
CA ALA A 190 6.15 -16.98 11.91
C ALA A 190 6.87 -17.89 12.93
N GLU A 191 7.84 -18.67 12.47
CA GLU A 191 8.58 -19.64 13.30
C GLU A 191 9.86 -19.03 13.86
N ASN A 192 10.64 -18.32 13.02
CA ASN A 192 11.94 -17.77 13.37
C ASN A 192 11.95 -16.27 13.38
N TYR A 193 11.38 -15.62 12.35
CA TYR A 193 11.37 -14.19 12.24
C TYR A 193 10.17 -13.63 11.48
N VAL A 194 9.80 -12.39 11.78
CA VAL A 194 8.87 -11.58 10.99
C VAL A 194 9.30 -10.12 11.00
N TRP A 195 9.51 -9.53 9.81
CA TRP A 195 9.98 -8.16 9.64
C TRP A 195 8.96 -7.36 8.83
N LEU A 196 8.62 -6.17 9.31
CA LEU A 196 7.58 -5.32 8.74
C LEU A 196 8.11 -3.91 8.42
N GLN A 197 7.65 -3.37 7.28
CA GLN A 197 7.83 -1.95 6.94
C GLN A 197 6.45 -1.30 6.80
N SER A 198 6.26 -0.13 7.38
CA SER A 198 5.04 0.66 7.23
C SER A 198 5.32 2.15 7.44
N PRO A 199 4.69 3.05 6.67
CA PRO A 199 4.84 4.49 6.87
C PRO A 199 4.20 4.97 8.17
N TYR A 200 3.23 4.23 8.67
CA TYR A 200 2.51 4.52 9.92
C TYR A 200 2.46 3.26 10.75
N PHE A 201 2.53 3.41 12.08
CA PHE A 201 2.39 2.31 13.00
C PHE A 201 1.40 2.70 14.11
N ILE A 202 0.13 2.50 13.81
CA ILE A 202 -1.00 2.67 14.71
C ILE A 202 -1.77 1.33 14.64
N PRO A 203 -1.21 0.27 15.22
CA PRO A 203 -1.74 -1.08 15.06
C PRO A 203 -3.07 -1.27 15.79
N THR A 204 -3.87 -2.21 15.30
CA THR A 204 -4.97 -2.77 16.10
C THR A 204 -4.41 -3.60 17.27
N ASP A 205 -5.23 -3.83 18.28
CA ASP A 205 -4.81 -4.66 19.44
C ASP A 205 -4.39 -6.06 19.00
N ALA A 206 -5.02 -6.62 17.94
CA ALA A 206 -4.67 -7.93 17.42
C ALA A 206 -3.26 -7.95 16.80
N ILE A 207 -2.91 -6.97 15.97
CA ILE A 207 -1.57 -6.85 15.36
C ILE A 207 -0.53 -6.54 16.44
N LEU A 208 -0.82 -5.60 17.36
CA LEU A 208 0.07 -5.26 18.46
C LEU A 208 0.35 -6.48 19.35
N GLY A 209 -0.70 -7.19 19.75
CA GLY A 209 -0.61 -8.40 20.56
C GLY A 209 0.20 -9.50 19.87
N ALA A 210 -0.04 -9.71 18.55
CA ALA A 210 0.71 -10.71 17.78
C ALA A 210 2.21 -10.39 17.70
N LEU A 211 2.58 -9.13 17.45
CA LEU A 211 3.99 -8.69 17.42
C LEU A 211 4.68 -8.88 18.77
N CYS A 212 4.03 -8.41 19.85
CA CYS A 212 4.57 -8.56 21.19
C CYS A 212 4.72 -10.05 21.59
N THR A 213 3.71 -10.87 21.33
CA THR A 213 3.73 -12.31 21.63
C THR A 213 4.83 -13.02 20.85
N ALA A 214 5.00 -12.70 19.56
CA ALA A 214 6.06 -13.29 18.75
C ALA A 214 7.45 -12.94 19.28
N ALA A 215 7.69 -11.69 19.67
CA ALA A 215 8.96 -11.24 20.24
C ALA A 215 9.23 -11.88 21.62
N LEU A 216 8.22 -11.91 22.51
CA LEU A 216 8.32 -12.57 23.82
C LEU A 216 8.56 -14.08 23.71
N ALA A 217 8.10 -14.71 22.60
CA ALA A 217 8.38 -16.11 22.30
C ALA A 217 9.79 -16.33 21.70
N GLY A 218 10.64 -15.30 21.66
CA GLY A 218 12.04 -15.38 21.21
C GLY A 218 12.24 -15.29 19.68
N LYS A 219 11.21 -14.93 18.91
CA LYS A 219 11.34 -14.73 17.47
C LYS A 219 11.98 -13.37 17.17
N ASP A 220 12.74 -13.27 16.08
CA ASP A 220 13.30 -11.98 15.60
C ASP A 220 12.20 -11.15 14.93
N VAL A 221 11.60 -10.25 15.69
CA VAL A 221 10.55 -9.35 15.21
C VAL A 221 11.14 -7.97 14.96
N ARG A 222 11.05 -7.48 13.71
CA ARG A 222 11.57 -6.15 13.36
C ARG A 222 10.47 -5.30 12.73
N LEU A 223 10.43 -4.05 13.16
CA LEU A 223 9.56 -3.01 12.62
C LEU A 223 10.40 -1.86 12.09
N MET A 224 10.17 -1.45 10.85
CA MET A 224 10.79 -0.27 10.27
C MET A 224 9.72 0.76 9.90
N ILE A 225 9.90 1.98 10.37
CA ILE A 225 9.04 3.14 10.12
C ILE A 225 9.91 4.34 9.72
N PRO A 226 9.36 5.39 9.09
CA PRO A 226 10.14 6.60 8.80
C PRO A 226 10.53 7.34 10.08
N ALA A 227 11.75 7.90 10.10
CA ALA A 227 12.19 8.79 11.17
C ALA A 227 11.44 10.12 11.16
N GLN A 228 11.00 10.57 9.98
CA GLN A 228 10.23 11.82 9.78
C GLN A 228 8.88 11.49 9.14
N SER A 229 7.84 12.22 9.52
CA SER A 229 6.49 12.02 8.98
C SER A 229 6.20 12.99 7.85
N ASP A 230 5.38 12.53 6.88
CA ASP A 230 4.75 13.35 5.83
C ASP A 230 3.39 13.93 6.28
N ARG A 231 2.89 13.53 7.47
CA ARG A 231 1.57 13.90 8.01
C ARG A 231 1.66 14.68 9.32
N GLY A 232 2.01 15.96 9.23
CA GLY A 232 1.95 16.87 10.39
C GLY A 232 2.55 16.31 11.69
N ILE A 233 2.10 16.81 12.84
CA ILE A 233 2.69 16.48 14.15
C ILE A 233 1.95 15.33 14.87
N LEU A 234 0.64 15.17 14.67
CA LEU A 234 -0.17 14.23 15.46
C LEU A 234 0.02 12.76 15.08
N VAL A 235 0.11 12.44 13.78
CA VAL A 235 0.27 11.06 13.31
C VAL A 235 1.58 10.43 13.80
N PRO A 236 2.76 11.11 13.72
CA PRO A 236 3.98 10.59 14.33
C PRO A 236 3.85 10.38 15.84
N LYS A 237 3.23 11.32 16.57
CA LYS A 237 3.03 11.20 18.01
C LYS A 237 2.13 10.02 18.36
N ALA A 238 1.08 9.76 17.58
CA ALA A 238 0.27 8.55 17.74
C ALA A 238 1.10 7.28 17.48
N THR A 239 1.89 7.22 16.41
CA THR A 239 2.82 6.11 16.13
C THR A 239 3.76 5.88 17.31
N PHE A 240 4.39 6.93 17.83
CA PHE A 240 5.36 6.84 18.91
C PHE A 240 4.76 6.35 20.23
N SER A 241 3.48 6.58 20.47
CA SER A 241 2.78 6.07 21.67
C SER A 241 2.73 4.54 21.77
N TYR A 242 2.88 3.82 20.65
CA TYR A 242 2.90 2.36 20.63
C TYR A 242 4.31 1.75 20.78
N LEU A 243 5.36 2.54 20.57
CA LEU A 243 6.74 2.02 20.53
C LEU A 243 7.23 1.51 21.87
N ASP A 244 6.79 2.10 23.01
CA ASP A 244 7.17 1.58 24.34
C ASP A 244 6.69 0.13 24.52
N SER A 245 5.47 -0.19 24.08
CA SER A 245 4.92 -1.55 24.17
C SER A 245 5.72 -2.57 23.36
N VAL A 246 5.99 -2.27 22.10
CA VAL A 246 6.71 -3.20 21.21
C VAL A 246 8.18 -3.33 21.59
N LEU A 247 8.86 -2.24 21.97
CA LEU A 247 10.25 -2.26 22.44
C LEU A 247 10.37 -3.05 23.76
N SER A 248 9.41 -2.88 24.69
CA SER A 248 9.38 -3.62 25.95
C SER A 248 9.17 -5.13 25.76
N ALA A 249 8.48 -5.53 24.70
CA ALA A 249 8.30 -6.92 24.34
C ALA A 249 9.52 -7.53 23.62
N GLY A 250 10.50 -6.72 23.22
CA GLY A 250 11.69 -7.17 22.51
C GLY A 250 11.63 -7.03 20.98
N VAL A 251 10.61 -6.33 20.44
CA VAL A 251 10.57 -5.98 19.01
C VAL A 251 11.69 -4.97 18.73
N ARG A 252 12.50 -5.23 17.70
CA ARG A 252 13.53 -4.32 17.24
C ARG A 252 12.91 -3.27 16.32
N VAL A 253 13.02 -2.00 16.66
CA VAL A 253 12.43 -0.89 15.91
C VAL A 253 13.52 -0.08 15.23
N PHE A 254 13.37 0.12 13.93
CA PHE A 254 14.28 0.87 13.06
C PHE A 254 13.58 2.12 12.55
N LEU A 255 14.20 3.28 12.71
CA LEU A 255 13.76 4.54 12.12
C LEU A 255 14.57 4.81 10.86
N TYR A 256 13.91 4.86 9.71
CA TYR A 256 14.55 5.10 8.42
C TYR A 256 14.91 6.57 8.24
N ASP A 257 16.21 6.87 8.09
CA ASP A 257 16.75 8.24 8.09
C ASP A 257 17.02 8.81 6.69
N ALA A 258 17.17 7.96 5.67
CA ALA A 258 17.58 8.39 4.32
C ALA A 258 16.45 9.08 3.53
N GLY A 259 15.35 9.42 4.18
CA GLY A 259 14.17 10.06 3.58
C GLY A 259 12.87 9.54 4.18
N TYR A 260 11.90 9.22 3.35
CA TYR A 260 10.58 8.74 3.79
C TYR A 260 10.35 7.28 3.45
N MET A 261 10.19 6.43 4.47
CA MET A 261 9.80 5.03 4.33
C MET A 261 8.29 4.95 4.07
N HIS A 262 7.92 4.61 2.83
CA HIS A 262 6.52 4.45 2.45
C HIS A 262 6.16 3.01 2.04
N ALA A 263 7.10 2.06 2.12
CA ALA A 263 6.84 0.65 1.83
C ALA A 263 5.84 0.05 2.83
N LYS A 264 5.00 -0.86 2.34
CA LYS A 264 4.08 -1.66 3.12
C LYS A 264 4.37 -3.11 2.82
N THR A 265 5.31 -3.65 3.57
CA THR A 265 5.81 -5.02 3.34
C THR A 265 5.90 -5.80 4.63
N VAL A 266 5.79 -7.10 4.51
CA VAL A 266 6.07 -8.04 5.57
C VAL A 266 6.82 -9.23 4.97
N VAL A 267 7.82 -9.73 5.67
CA VAL A 267 8.52 -10.96 5.28
C VAL A 267 8.70 -11.85 6.50
N ALA A 268 8.48 -13.16 6.33
CA ALA A 268 8.64 -14.13 7.41
C ALA A 268 9.35 -15.40 6.92
N ASP A 269 10.31 -15.88 7.71
CA ASP A 269 10.97 -17.18 7.64
C ASP A 269 11.58 -17.56 6.29
N ASP A 270 11.94 -16.59 5.44
CA ASP A 270 12.29 -16.82 4.02
C ASP A 270 11.26 -17.63 3.22
N ARG A 271 10.00 -17.68 3.66
CA ARG A 271 8.93 -18.48 3.06
C ARG A 271 7.81 -17.65 2.46
N ILE A 272 7.53 -16.48 3.03
CA ILE A 272 6.42 -15.63 2.62
C ILE A 272 6.83 -14.16 2.60
N ALA A 273 6.44 -13.46 1.54
CA ALA A 273 6.51 -12.01 1.44
C ALA A 273 5.12 -11.42 1.20
N GLY A 274 4.70 -10.46 2.00
CA GLY A 274 3.50 -9.66 1.79
C GLY A 274 3.88 -8.27 1.26
N ILE A 275 3.27 -7.85 0.16
CA ILE A 275 3.52 -6.54 -0.48
C ILE A 275 2.19 -5.98 -0.94
N GLY A 276 1.91 -4.71 -0.64
CA GLY A 276 0.65 -4.13 -1.09
C GLY A 276 0.43 -2.68 -0.70
N SER A 277 -0.83 -2.32 -0.53
CA SER A 277 -1.24 -0.95 -0.23
C SER A 277 -1.52 -0.69 1.26
N VAL A 278 -1.64 -1.74 2.08
CA VAL A 278 -2.12 -1.68 3.47
C VAL A 278 -1.09 -1.10 4.41
N ASN A 279 -1.38 0.05 5.01
CA ASN A 279 -0.62 0.56 6.15
C ASN A 279 -1.06 -0.15 7.45
N ILE A 280 -0.18 -0.13 8.44
CA ILE A 280 -0.55 -0.54 9.80
C ILE A 280 -1.19 0.67 10.52
N ASP A 281 -2.40 1.02 10.11
CA ASP A 281 -3.20 2.10 10.70
C ASP A 281 -4.72 1.79 10.66
N PRO A 282 -5.54 2.45 11.51
CA PRO A 282 -6.99 2.20 11.57
C PRO A 282 -7.71 2.50 10.26
N ARG A 283 -7.24 3.49 9.49
CA ARG A 283 -7.84 3.87 8.21
C ARG A 283 -7.67 2.77 7.17
N SER A 284 -6.46 2.25 7.00
CA SER A 284 -6.19 1.13 6.07
C SER A 284 -6.94 -0.14 6.46
N ILE A 285 -7.03 -0.43 7.76
CA ILE A 285 -7.66 -1.64 8.26
C ILE A 285 -9.20 -1.59 8.19
N SER A 286 -9.82 -0.40 8.34
CA SER A 286 -11.26 -0.29 8.57
C SER A 286 -12.02 0.63 7.61
N LEU A 287 -11.35 1.56 6.95
CA LEU A 287 -12.00 2.64 6.18
C LEU A 287 -11.54 2.72 4.72
N SER A 288 -10.58 1.89 4.31
CA SER A 288 -10.03 1.94 2.95
C SER A 288 -10.27 0.63 2.19
N PHE A 289 -10.44 0.76 0.87
CA PHE A 289 -10.31 -0.35 -0.06
C PHE A 289 -8.82 -0.60 -0.26
N GLU A 290 -8.35 -1.76 0.10
CA GLU A 290 -6.93 -2.13 0.06
C GLU A 290 -6.71 -3.40 -0.76
N ILE A 291 -5.46 -3.64 -1.13
CA ILE A 291 -5.03 -4.85 -1.84
C ILE A 291 -3.60 -5.22 -1.43
N ASN A 292 -3.40 -6.49 -1.08
CA ASN A 292 -2.08 -7.06 -0.80
C ASN A 292 -1.89 -8.37 -1.56
N ALA A 293 -0.66 -8.64 -1.96
CA ALA A 293 -0.23 -9.97 -2.40
C ALA A 293 0.57 -10.63 -1.28
N PHE A 294 0.25 -11.88 -0.98
CA PHE A 294 1.09 -12.77 -0.19
C PHE A 294 1.72 -13.78 -1.13
N VAL A 295 3.04 -13.71 -1.26
CA VAL A 295 3.84 -14.54 -2.18
C VAL A 295 4.52 -15.63 -1.37
N TYR A 296 4.16 -16.87 -1.63
CA TYR A 296 4.71 -18.06 -0.99
C TYR A 296 5.86 -18.62 -1.85
N ASP A 297 6.99 -17.94 -1.79
CA ASP A 297 8.18 -18.24 -2.60
C ASP A 297 9.44 -17.84 -1.85
N THR A 298 10.36 -18.79 -1.69
CA THR A 298 11.61 -18.57 -0.95
C THR A 298 12.51 -17.53 -1.61
N GLY A 299 12.58 -17.49 -2.94
CA GLY A 299 13.39 -16.53 -3.68
C GLY A 299 12.89 -15.10 -3.48
N ILE A 300 11.59 -14.89 -3.60
CA ILE A 300 10.95 -13.58 -3.39
C ILE A 300 11.02 -13.17 -1.92
N ALA A 301 10.81 -14.09 -0.98
CA ALA A 301 10.91 -13.80 0.45
C ALA A 301 12.35 -13.37 0.82
N ARG A 302 13.38 -14.08 0.33
CA ARG A 302 14.78 -13.69 0.52
C ARG A 302 15.13 -12.36 -0.12
N GLN A 303 14.59 -12.08 -1.31
CA GLN A 303 14.78 -10.77 -1.96
C GLN A 303 14.15 -9.65 -1.10
N GLN A 304 12.94 -9.85 -0.59
CA GLN A 304 12.29 -8.87 0.28
C GLN A 304 13.05 -8.68 1.60
N ARG A 305 13.60 -9.75 2.18
CA ARG A 305 14.49 -9.69 3.34
C ARG A 305 15.74 -8.87 3.03
N ALA A 306 16.40 -9.13 1.89
CA ALA A 306 17.58 -8.38 1.48
C ALA A 306 17.30 -6.88 1.30
N PHE A 307 16.13 -6.51 0.76
CA PHE A 307 15.71 -5.10 0.70
C PHE A 307 15.53 -4.50 2.09
N PHE A 308 14.94 -5.22 3.03
CA PHE A 308 14.82 -4.76 4.40
C PHE A 308 16.20 -4.56 5.05
N GLU A 309 17.13 -5.50 4.86
CA GLU A 309 18.51 -5.40 5.36
C GLU A 309 19.25 -4.20 4.77
N GLN A 310 19.08 -3.91 3.48
CA GLN A 310 19.63 -2.69 2.86
C GLN A 310 19.03 -1.41 3.44
N ASP A 311 17.72 -1.40 3.70
CA ASP A 311 17.03 -0.27 4.32
C ASP A 311 17.49 -0.08 5.79
N MET A 312 17.82 -1.15 6.52
CA MET A 312 18.41 -1.07 7.87
C MET A 312 19.75 -0.33 7.90
N LEU A 313 20.59 -0.47 6.86
CA LEU A 313 21.86 0.27 6.76
C LEU A 313 21.66 1.79 6.65
N ARG A 314 20.43 2.22 6.38
CA ARG A 314 20.02 3.63 6.26
C ARG A 314 19.06 4.04 7.38
N SER A 315 19.06 3.29 8.46
CA SER A 315 18.18 3.46 9.62
C SER A 315 19.00 3.43 10.89
N HIS A 316 18.49 4.03 11.95
CA HIS A 316 19.01 3.76 13.29
C HIS A 316 18.03 2.90 14.09
N GLU A 317 18.56 1.99 14.89
CA GLU A 317 17.77 1.13 15.77
C GLU A 317 17.48 1.86 17.08
N LEU A 318 16.22 1.84 17.51
CA LEU A 318 15.80 2.44 18.77
C LEU A 318 16.16 1.53 19.96
N SER A 319 16.87 2.07 20.93
CA SER A 319 17.08 1.42 22.23
C SER A 319 15.92 1.74 23.18
N LEU A 320 15.37 0.73 23.86
CA LEU A 320 14.36 0.93 24.91
C LEU A 320 14.83 1.87 26.00
N ALA A 321 16.13 1.77 26.39
CA ALA A 321 16.72 2.62 27.42
C ALA A 321 16.74 4.11 27.00
N GLU A 322 17.10 4.40 25.76
CA GLU A 322 17.05 5.75 25.20
C GLU A 322 15.60 6.23 25.01
N TRP A 323 14.73 5.33 24.53
CA TRP A 323 13.33 5.63 24.33
C TRP A 323 12.64 6.08 25.62
N ARG A 324 12.95 5.49 26.76
CA ARG A 324 12.42 5.83 28.07
C ARG A 324 12.96 7.12 28.68
N LYS A 325 14.07 7.68 28.18
CA LYS A 325 14.61 8.98 28.63
C LYS A 325 13.80 10.18 28.16
N ARG A 326 12.82 10.00 27.26
CA ARG A 326 11.96 11.09 26.77
C ARG A 326 11.18 11.73 27.90
N SER A 327 10.94 13.05 27.75
CA SER A 327 10.26 13.85 28.76
C SER A 327 8.83 13.36 29.06
N PHE A 328 8.36 13.61 30.28
CA PHE A 328 6.97 13.32 30.66
C PHE A 328 5.96 14.08 29.76
N VAL A 329 6.29 15.30 29.34
CA VAL A 329 5.46 16.12 28.45
C VAL A 329 5.31 15.47 27.08
N GLU A 330 6.40 14.98 26.47
CA GLU A 330 6.35 14.27 25.20
C GLU A 330 5.47 13.03 25.27
N ARG A 331 5.63 12.22 26.33
CA ARG A 331 4.81 11.02 26.56
C ARG A 331 3.33 11.38 26.77
N GLY A 332 3.03 12.51 27.42
CA GLY A 332 1.67 13.02 27.55
C GLY A 332 1.03 13.41 26.22
N ILE A 333 1.78 14.11 25.37
CA ILE A 333 1.34 14.47 24.00
C ILE A 333 1.09 13.20 23.15
N GLU A 334 1.97 12.21 23.24
CA GLU A 334 1.82 10.94 22.54
C GLU A 334 0.58 10.17 23.00
N SER A 335 0.34 10.11 24.32
CA SER A 335 -0.86 9.49 24.88
C SER A 335 -2.14 10.19 24.43
N PHE A 336 -2.13 11.52 24.37
CA PHE A 336 -3.25 12.29 23.82
C PHE A 336 -3.46 12.03 22.32
N ALA A 337 -2.37 12.01 21.53
CA ALA A 337 -2.44 11.69 20.09
C ALA A 337 -2.98 10.27 19.84
N ARG A 338 -2.71 9.31 20.75
CA ARG A 338 -3.26 7.95 20.69
C ARG A 338 -4.79 7.92 20.81
N ILE A 339 -5.38 8.79 21.63
CA ILE A 339 -6.84 8.88 21.75
C ILE A 339 -7.47 9.33 20.43
N LEU A 340 -6.79 10.20 19.68
CA LEU A 340 -7.25 10.69 18.39
C LEU A 340 -6.89 9.74 17.22
N ALA A 341 -6.09 8.71 17.47
CA ALA A 341 -5.62 7.77 16.45
C ALA A 341 -6.73 7.13 15.57
N PRO A 342 -7.92 6.81 16.09
CA PRO A 342 -8.99 6.24 15.25
C PRO A 342 -9.55 7.17 14.17
N VAL A 343 -9.25 8.48 14.21
CA VAL A 343 -9.75 9.46 13.23
C VAL A 343 -8.70 9.88 12.18
N PHE A 344 -7.47 9.37 12.28
CA PHE A 344 -6.37 9.69 11.35
C PHE A 344 -6.36 8.87 10.05
#